data_e57417b02df55a898be2fd07119eceac
#
_entry.id   e57417b02df55a898be2fd07119eceac
#
_cell.length_a   1.000
_cell.length_b   1.000
_cell.length_c   1.000
_cell.angle_alpha   90.00
_cell.angle_beta   90.00
_cell.angle_gamma   90.00
#
_symmetry.space_group_name_H-M   'P 1'
#
loop_
_entity.id
_entity.type
_entity.pdbx_description
1 polymer ?
#
loop_
_entity_poly.entity_id
_entity_poly.type
_entity_poly.pdbx_seq_one_letter_code
_entity_poly.pdbx_strand_id
1 'polypeptide(L)'
;LIAGVKTLQDGQLEVLGGSIQDRRHRNSLYSRIAFMPQGLGGNLYPDLSIRENIHFFATLFGLSGAECDQRMQSLLLATDLLRFAERPAGKLSGGMKQKLGLCCALIHEPDLLILDEPTTGVDPLSRRRFWELIDDVRRQRPQLTLLVATAYMEEAEQFEHCLMLDDGKLIAAGLSRELETVTPAGKLDEAFTDFHGDTGQGLGASHQTGW
;
A
#
# COMPACT_ATOMS: atom_id res chain seq x y z
N LEU A 1 7.00 6.15 -9.29
CA LEU A 1 6.28 6.96 -10.27
C LEU A 1 4.95 7.46 -9.69
N ILE A 2 4.00 6.59 -9.36
CA ILE A 2 2.64 6.94 -8.86
C ILE A 2 2.72 7.88 -7.64
N ALA A 3 3.59 7.59 -6.68
CA ALA A 3 3.82 8.43 -5.50
C ALA A 3 4.59 9.74 -5.79
N GLY A 4 4.92 10.05 -7.04
CA GLY A 4 5.64 11.25 -7.44
C GLY A 4 7.13 11.30 -7.08
N VAL A 5 7.69 10.23 -6.51
CA VAL A 5 9.10 10.17 -6.06
C VAL A 5 10.09 10.13 -7.24
N LYS A 6 9.67 9.51 -8.34
CA LYS A 6 10.49 9.41 -9.57
C LYS A 6 9.77 10.09 -10.73
N THR A 7 10.55 10.72 -11.61
CA THR A 7 10.03 11.33 -12.85
C THR A 7 9.72 10.24 -13.88
N LEU A 8 8.58 10.35 -14.55
CA LEU A 8 8.23 9.52 -15.70
C LEU A 8 9.16 9.88 -16.85
N GLN A 9 9.89 8.89 -17.38
CA GLN A 9 10.84 9.08 -18.48
C GLN A 9 10.15 8.91 -19.84
N ASP A 10 9.24 7.95 -19.92
CA ASP A 10 8.50 7.64 -21.15
C ASP A 10 7.10 7.11 -20.79
N GLY A 11 6.17 7.14 -21.76
CA GLY A 11 4.81 6.70 -21.59
C GLY A 11 3.88 7.76 -20.98
N GLN A 12 2.70 7.30 -20.55
CA GLN A 12 1.65 8.13 -19.94
C GLN A 12 1.23 7.51 -18.60
N LEU A 13 1.03 8.36 -17.61
CA LEU A 13 0.55 7.94 -16.31
C LEU A 13 -0.40 8.99 -15.74
N GLU A 14 -1.63 8.56 -15.51
CA GLU A 14 -2.64 9.36 -14.82
C GLU A 14 -2.87 8.83 -13.42
N VAL A 15 -2.97 9.72 -12.45
CA VAL A 15 -3.20 9.40 -11.04
C VAL A 15 -4.24 10.34 -10.48
N LEU A 16 -5.30 9.79 -9.87
CA LEU A 16 -6.40 10.56 -9.29
C LEU A 16 -6.98 11.60 -10.25
N GLY A 17 -7.18 11.20 -11.51
CA GLY A 17 -7.87 11.98 -12.54
C GLY A 17 -7.02 13.00 -13.28
N GLY A 18 -5.68 12.89 -13.26
CA GLY A 18 -4.83 13.77 -14.04
C GLY A 18 -3.43 13.24 -14.28
N SER A 19 -2.75 13.80 -15.28
CA SER A 19 -1.41 13.40 -15.68
C SER A 19 -0.36 13.84 -14.66
N ILE A 20 0.50 12.91 -14.24
CA ILE A 20 1.65 13.24 -13.37
C ILE A 20 2.73 14.07 -14.08
N GLN A 21 2.68 14.19 -15.40
CA GLN A 21 3.57 15.07 -16.17
C GLN A 21 3.18 16.54 -15.97
N ASP A 22 1.90 16.83 -15.72
CA ASP A 22 1.47 18.18 -15.32
C ASP A 22 1.97 18.49 -13.90
N ARG A 23 2.82 19.50 -13.81
CA ARG A 23 3.41 19.94 -12.55
C ARG A 23 2.36 20.41 -11.53
N ARG A 24 1.29 21.08 -11.97
CA ARG A 24 0.25 21.58 -11.07
C ARG A 24 -0.53 20.41 -10.47
N HIS A 25 -0.95 19.47 -11.32
CA HIS A 25 -1.64 18.27 -10.88
C HIS A 25 -0.74 17.45 -9.94
N ARG A 26 0.50 17.15 -10.33
CA ARG A 26 1.45 16.40 -9.49
C ARG A 26 1.66 17.04 -8.12
N ASN A 27 1.78 18.38 -8.04
CA ASN A 27 1.90 19.05 -6.74
C ASN A 27 0.64 18.91 -5.86
N SER A 28 -0.55 18.83 -6.46
CA SER A 28 -1.79 18.59 -5.72
C SER A 28 -1.94 17.18 -5.18
N LEU A 29 -1.16 16.23 -5.70
CA LEU A 29 -1.20 14.83 -5.26
C LEU A 29 -0.48 14.58 -3.93
N TYR A 30 0.50 15.40 -3.56
CA TYR A 30 1.34 15.13 -2.39
C TYR A 30 0.55 15.06 -1.08
N SER A 31 -0.51 15.82 -0.93
CA SER A 31 -1.41 15.76 0.24
C SER A 31 -2.49 14.68 0.14
N ARG A 32 -2.63 14.04 -1.01
CA ARG A 32 -3.69 13.06 -1.31
C ARG A 32 -3.17 11.62 -1.41
N ILE A 33 -1.86 11.45 -1.44
CA ILE A 33 -1.21 10.14 -1.57
C ILE A 33 -0.39 9.86 -0.31
N ALA A 34 -0.55 8.66 0.23
CA ALA A 34 0.37 8.11 1.21
C ALA A 34 1.18 6.97 0.59
N PHE A 35 2.45 6.90 0.95
CA PHE A 35 3.35 5.84 0.54
C PHE A 35 4.02 5.22 1.76
N MET A 36 3.85 3.92 1.91
CA MET A 36 4.54 3.12 2.92
C MET A 36 5.57 2.24 2.20
N PRO A 37 6.87 2.61 2.26
CA PRO A 37 7.93 1.89 1.56
C PRO A 37 8.23 0.56 2.23
N GLN A 38 8.86 -0.33 1.48
CA GLN A 38 9.39 -1.60 1.98
C GLN A 38 10.30 -1.41 3.19
N GLY A 39 10.24 -2.36 4.12
CA GLY A 39 11.09 -2.44 5.30
C GLY A 39 10.39 -2.03 6.60
N LEU A 40 10.76 -2.72 7.68
CA LEU A 40 10.17 -2.56 9.00
C LEU A 40 10.54 -1.20 9.63
N GLY A 41 9.70 -0.20 9.40
CA GLY A 41 9.88 1.13 9.98
C GLY A 41 10.94 1.99 9.27
N GLY A 42 11.22 1.72 7.97
CA GLY A 42 12.17 2.49 7.18
C GLY A 42 11.86 3.99 7.07
N ASN A 43 10.60 4.36 7.29
CA ASN A 43 10.12 5.75 7.33
C ASN A 43 9.92 6.29 8.75
N LEU A 44 10.25 5.54 9.81
CA LEU A 44 10.04 5.95 11.20
C LEU A 44 11.33 6.53 11.79
N TYR A 45 11.17 7.47 12.70
CA TYR A 45 12.23 8.02 13.53
C TYR A 45 12.39 7.16 14.78
N PRO A 46 13.47 6.37 14.92
CA PRO A 46 13.59 5.36 15.98
C PRO A 46 13.67 5.94 17.39
N ASP A 47 14.20 7.16 17.51
CA ASP A 47 14.35 7.84 18.80
C ASP A 47 13.08 8.55 19.26
N LEU A 48 12.15 8.81 18.34
CA LEU A 48 10.86 9.40 18.65
C LEU A 48 9.88 8.32 19.13
N SER A 49 9.02 8.69 20.07
CA SER A 49 7.89 7.87 20.50
C SER A 49 6.89 7.62 19.37
N ILE A 50 5.97 6.69 19.57
CA ILE A 50 4.85 6.45 18.63
C ILE A 50 4.09 7.76 18.40
N ARG A 51 3.73 8.47 19.47
CA ARG A 51 3.00 9.74 19.41
C ARG A 51 3.77 10.80 18.61
N GLU A 52 5.04 10.97 18.90
CA GLU A 52 5.90 11.94 18.23
C GLU A 52 6.09 11.63 16.75
N ASN A 53 6.24 10.35 16.38
CA ASN A 53 6.28 9.96 14.97
C ASN A 53 5.00 10.37 14.24
N ILE A 54 3.82 10.03 14.76
CA ILE A 54 2.54 10.38 14.14
C ILE A 54 2.39 11.90 14.07
N HIS A 55 2.72 12.63 15.14
CA HIS A 55 2.64 14.09 15.19
C HIS A 55 3.58 14.75 14.16
N PHE A 56 4.78 14.19 13.96
CA PHE A 56 5.71 14.67 12.93
C PHE A 56 5.07 14.62 11.53
N PHE A 57 4.50 13.46 11.16
CA PHE A 57 3.84 13.33 9.87
C PHE A 57 2.58 14.21 9.77
N ALA A 58 1.77 14.30 10.83
CA ALA A 58 0.63 15.21 10.87
C ALA A 58 1.04 16.65 10.57
N THR A 59 2.11 17.12 11.23
CA THR A 59 2.64 18.49 11.04
C THR A 59 3.16 18.68 9.61
N LEU A 60 3.81 17.68 9.02
CA LEU A 60 4.31 17.74 7.65
C LEU A 60 3.17 17.98 6.63
N PHE A 61 1.98 17.44 6.90
CA PHE A 61 0.78 17.63 6.09
C PHE A 61 -0.10 18.84 6.56
N GLY A 62 0.40 19.66 7.48
CA GLY A 62 -0.28 20.85 7.94
C GLY A 62 -1.42 20.61 8.95
N LEU A 63 -1.52 19.41 9.52
CA LEU A 63 -2.48 19.09 10.57
C LEU A 63 -1.96 19.59 11.91
N SER A 64 -2.81 20.22 12.71
CA SER A 64 -2.47 20.72 14.05
C SER A 64 -3.68 20.79 14.96
N GLY A 65 -3.42 20.97 16.28
CA GLY A 65 -4.47 21.18 17.27
C GLY A 65 -5.40 19.98 17.44
N ALA A 66 -6.66 20.25 17.78
CA ALA A 66 -7.64 19.25 18.16
C ALA A 66 -7.92 18.20 17.07
N GLU A 67 -7.87 18.57 15.81
CA GLU A 67 -8.07 17.64 14.69
C GLU A 67 -6.94 16.59 14.63
N CYS A 68 -5.70 17.01 14.77
CA CYS A 68 -4.54 16.11 14.82
C CYS A 68 -4.68 15.13 16.00
N ASP A 69 -5.01 15.66 17.19
CA ASP A 69 -5.16 14.84 18.40
C ASP A 69 -6.28 13.80 18.25
N GLN A 70 -7.43 14.20 17.69
CA GLN A 70 -8.57 13.32 17.46
C GLN A 70 -8.21 12.18 16.48
N ARG A 71 -7.60 12.52 15.33
CA ARG A 71 -7.20 11.52 14.33
C ARG A 71 -6.15 10.57 14.88
N MET A 72 -5.13 11.12 15.57
CA MET A 72 -4.09 10.33 16.22
C MET A 72 -4.67 9.36 17.23
N GLN A 73 -5.57 9.82 18.09
CA GLN A 73 -6.21 8.96 19.10
C GLN A 73 -7.01 7.83 18.44
N SER A 74 -7.76 8.11 17.38
CA SER A 74 -8.52 7.11 16.62
C SER A 74 -7.61 6.04 16.01
N LEU A 75 -6.51 6.47 15.37
CA LEU A 75 -5.53 5.55 14.79
C LEU A 75 -4.83 4.69 15.85
N LEU A 76 -4.44 5.29 16.98
CA LEU A 76 -3.79 4.56 18.08
C LEU A 76 -4.73 3.54 18.71
N LEU A 77 -6.01 3.83 18.82
CA LEU A 77 -7.03 2.89 19.31
C LEU A 77 -7.22 1.74 18.31
N ALA A 78 -7.43 2.04 17.03
CA ALA A 78 -7.65 1.04 15.99
C ALA A 78 -6.48 0.07 15.84
N THR A 79 -5.25 0.55 16.07
CA THR A 79 -4.02 -0.25 15.95
C THR A 79 -3.59 -0.96 17.25
N ASP A 80 -4.29 -0.73 18.35
CA ASP A 80 -3.90 -1.20 19.72
C ASP A 80 -2.50 -0.68 20.14
N LEU A 81 -2.12 0.51 19.67
CA LEU A 81 -0.86 1.15 20.03
C LEU A 81 -0.99 2.19 21.15
N LEU A 82 -2.21 2.57 21.55
CA LEU A 82 -2.46 3.65 22.50
C LEU A 82 -1.69 3.47 23.82
N ARG A 83 -1.68 2.26 24.37
CA ARG A 83 -0.96 1.94 25.63
C ARG A 83 0.56 2.04 25.51
N PHE A 84 1.08 2.13 24.29
CA PHE A 84 2.51 2.24 24.00
C PHE A 84 2.88 3.60 23.39
N ALA A 85 1.97 4.58 23.43
CA ALA A 85 2.10 5.84 22.71
C ALA A 85 3.42 6.59 23.01
N GLU A 86 3.93 6.47 24.22
CA GLU A 86 5.19 7.10 24.67
C GLU A 86 6.44 6.22 24.45
N ARG A 87 6.28 5.02 23.87
CA ARG A 87 7.41 4.12 23.61
C ARG A 87 8.18 4.56 22.35
N PRO A 88 9.52 4.68 22.41
CA PRO A 88 10.34 4.95 21.24
C PRO A 88 10.14 3.91 20.14
N ALA A 89 10.05 4.36 18.87
CA ALA A 89 9.80 3.48 17.74
C ALA A 89 10.91 2.43 17.55
N GLY A 90 12.15 2.74 17.92
CA GLY A 90 13.25 1.79 17.90
C GLY A 90 13.06 0.55 18.78
N LYS A 91 12.25 0.68 19.86
CA LYS A 91 11.95 -0.39 20.83
C LYS A 91 10.67 -1.18 20.50
N LEU A 92 10.07 -0.98 19.34
CA LEU A 92 8.87 -1.68 18.89
C LEU A 92 9.23 -3.02 18.21
N SER A 93 8.31 -3.99 18.31
CA SER A 93 8.38 -5.20 17.47
C SER A 93 8.14 -4.86 16.00
N GLY A 94 8.49 -5.78 15.08
CA GLY A 94 8.25 -5.60 13.65
C GLY A 94 6.79 -5.28 13.33
N GLY A 95 5.85 -6.07 13.84
CA GLY A 95 4.41 -5.81 13.65
C GLY A 95 3.94 -4.49 14.25
N MET A 96 4.50 -4.03 15.38
CA MET A 96 4.18 -2.70 15.93
C MET A 96 4.75 -1.57 15.06
N LYS A 97 5.95 -1.74 14.48
CA LYS A 97 6.51 -0.77 13.54
C LYS A 97 5.67 -0.64 12.28
N GLN A 98 5.15 -1.77 11.75
CA GLN A 98 4.25 -1.74 10.61
C GLN A 98 2.95 -0.98 10.92
N LYS A 99 2.33 -1.26 12.05
CA LYS A 99 1.14 -0.53 12.50
C LYS A 99 1.41 0.97 12.67
N LEU A 100 2.55 1.33 13.25
CA LEU A 100 2.95 2.74 13.39
C LEU A 100 3.18 3.39 12.01
N GLY A 101 3.88 2.70 11.09
CA GLY A 101 4.05 3.15 9.71
C GLY A 101 2.73 3.44 9.01
N LEU A 102 1.75 2.55 9.20
CA LEU A 102 0.40 2.74 8.68
C LEU A 102 -0.31 3.94 9.33
N CYS A 103 -0.21 4.13 10.66
CA CYS A 103 -0.75 5.33 11.33
C CYS A 103 -0.16 6.61 10.74
N CYS A 104 1.16 6.67 10.54
CA CYS A 104 1.85 7.81 9.94
C CYS A 104 1.39 8.07 8.50
N ALA A 105 1.14 7.01 7.72
CA ALA A 105 0.64 7.11 6.36
C ALA A 105 -0.84 7.56 6.30
N LEU A 106 -1.67 7.22 7.28
CA LEU A 106 -3.09 7.52 7.29
C LEU A 106 -3.49 8.81 7.99
N ILE A 107 -2.59 9.44 8.78
CA ILE A 107 -2.93 10.60 9.62
C ILE A 107 -3.50 11.79 8.83
N HIS A 108 -3.06 11.99 7.59
CA HIS A 108 -3.53 13.07 6.71
C HIS A 108 -4.71 12.67 5.82
N GLU A 109 -5.28 11.47 6.02
CA GLU A 109 -6.44 10.95 5.29
C GLU A 109 -6.29 10.95 3.76
N PRO A 110 -5.31 10.21 3.21
CA PRO A 110 -5.06 10.18 1.77
C PRO A 110 -6.23 9.60 0.99
N ASP A 111 -6.31 9.94 -0.32
CA ASP A 111 -7.23 9.31 -1.28
C ASP A 111 -6.63 8.03 -1.88
N LEU A 112 -5.29 7.94 -1.92
CA LEU A 112 -4.54 6.79 -2.41
C LEU A 112 -3.48 6.37 -1.38
N LEU A 113 -3.56 5.13 -0.90
CA LEU A 113 -2.56 4.50 -0.05
C LEU A 113 -1.77 3.48 -0.87
N ILE A 114 -0.46 3.68 -0.96
CA ILE A 114 0.46 2.77 -1.65
C ILE A 114 1.27 2.03 -0.59
N LEU A 115 1.20 0.71 -0.61
CA LEU A 115 1.95 -0.19 0.27
C LEU A 115 2.94 -1.01 -0.55
N ASP A 116 4.22 -0.94 -0.21
CA ASP A 116 5.29 -1.65 -0.87
C ASP A 116 5.83 -2.74 0.05
N GLU A 117 5.49 -3.99 -0.25
CA GLU A 117 5.79 -5.17 0.57
C GLU A 117 5.53 -4.97 2.08
N PRO A 118 4.32 -4.55 2.47
CA PRO A 118 4.07 -4.03 3.82
C PRO A 118 4.25 -5.05 4.93
N THR A 119 4.26 -6.34 4.64
CA THR A 119 4.34 -7.40 5.65
C THR A 119 5.61 -8.25 5.55
N THR A 120 6.56 -7.87 4.68
CA THR A 120 7.84 -8.57 4.57
C THR A 120 8.62 -8.49 5.87
N GLY A 121 9.06 -9.65 6.39
CA GLY A 121 9.75 -9.76 7.67
C GLY A 121 8.84 -9.68 8.91
N VAL A 122 7.52 -9.72 8.73
CA VAL A 122 6.53 -9.75 9.81
C VAL A 122 6.08 -11.21 10.04
N ASP A 123 5.92 -11.60 11.32
CA ASP A 123 5.40 -12.92 11.66
C ASP A 123 3.95 -13.13 11.15
N PRO A 124 3.53 -14.39 10.90
CA PRO A 124 2.24 -14.68 10.27
C PRO A 124 1.03 -14.11 11.03
N LEU A 125 1.05 -14.11 12.36
CA LEU A 125 -0.05 -13.58 13.16
C LEU A 125 -0.15 -12.06 13.04
N SER A 126 0.99 -11.37 13.10
CA SER A 126 1.06 -9.91 12.93
C SER A 126 0.69 -9.50 11.50
N ARG A 127 1.05 -10.30 10.47
CA ARG A 127 0.64 -10.10 9.09
C ARG A 127 -0.88 -10.14 8.95
N ARG A 128 -1.52 -11.17 9.46
CA ARG A 128 -2.98 -11.29 9.44
C ARG A 128 -3.66 -10.09 10.11
N ARG A 129 -3.20 -9.69 11.30
CA ARG A 129 -3.74 -8.52 12.01
C ARG A 129 -3.53 -7.21 11.25
N PHE A 130 -2.45 -7.09 10.48
CA PHE A 130 -2.21 -5.92 9.64
C PHE A 130 -3.27 -5.83 8.53
N TRP A 131 -3.60 -6.93 7.86
CA TRP A 131 -4.62 -6.95 6.81
C TRP A 131 -6.02 -6.74 7.36
N GLU A 132 -6.35 -7.33 8.51
CA GLU A 132 -7.61 -7.05 9.23
C GLU A 132 -7.76 -5.54 9.51
N LEU A 133 -6.68 -4.86 9.91
CA LEU A 133 -6.67 -3.41 10.13
C LEU A 133 -6.87 -2.62 8.83
N ILE A 134 -6.25 -3.03 7.72
CA ILE A 134 -6.46 -2.41 6.41
C ILE A 134 -7.93 -2.53 5.99
N ASP A 135 -8.54 -3.68 6.19
CA ASP A 135 -9.96 -3.90 5.90
C ASP A 135 -10.89 -3.01 6.74
N ASP A 136 -10.55 -2.81 8.02
CA ASP A 136 -11.28 -1.88 8.89
C ASP A 136 -11.19 -0.44 8.38
N VAL A 137 -10.00 -0.01 7.97
CA VAL A 137 -9.78 1.32 7.37
C VAL A 137 -10.61 1.48 6.09
N ARG A 138 -10.60 0.48 5.19
CA ARG A 138 -11.38 0.51 3.94
C ARG A 138 -12.89 0.58 4.20
N ARG A 139 -13.39 -0.16 5.19
CA ARG A 139 -14.81 -0.09 5.59
C ARG A 139 -15.23 1.29 6.07
N GLN A 140 -14.36 1.98 6.81
CA GLN A 140 -14.61 3.33 7.32
C GLN A 140 -14.42 4.40 6.24
N ARG A 141 -13.61 4.13 5.23
CA ARG A 141 -13.25 5.05 4.14
C ARG A 141 -13.39 4.38 2.77
N PRO A 142 -14.63 4.17 2.28
CA PRO A 142 -14.87 3.46 1.01
C PRO A 142 -14.26 4.13 -0.22
N GLN A 143 -13.97 5.44 -0.14
CA GLN A 143 -13.33 6.20 -1.21
C GLN A 143 -11.80 6.03 -1.26
N LEU A 144 -11.19 5.41 -0.25
CA LEU A 144 -9.74 5.17 -0.22
C LEU A 144 -9.36 4.12 -1.27
N THR A 145 -8.54 4.52 -2.22
CA THR A 145 -7.91 3.59 -3.16
C THR A 145 -6.67 2.97 -2.51
N LEU A 146 -6.56 1.65 -2.59
CA LEU A 146 -5.41 0.91 -2.07
C LEU A 146 -4.65 0.27 -3.23
N LEU A 147 -3.35 0.55 -3.31
CA LEU A 147 -2.41 -0.08 -4.23
C LEU A 147 -1.34 -0.81 -3.42
N VAL A 148 -1.23 -2.11 -3.63
CA VAL A 148 -0.28 -2.98 -2.90
C VAL A 148 0.67 -3.64 -3.87
N ALA A 149 1.96 -3.52 -3.62
CA ALA A 149 2.98 -4.38 -4.22
C ALA A 149 3.34 -5.45 -3.19
N THR A 150 3.24 -6.71 -3.55
CA THR A 150 3.59 -7.85 -2.68
C THR A 150 4.14 -9.01 -3.49
N ALA A 151 5.10 -9.73 -2.90
CA ALA A 151 5.58 -11.01 -3.42
C ALA A 151 4.78 -12.21 -2.86
N TYR A 152 3.86 -11.97 -1.92
CA TYR A 152 3.04 -13.01 -1.31
C TYR A 152 1.72 -13.18 -2.07
N MET A 153 1.55 -14.28 -2.79
CA MET A 153 0.33 -14.54 -3.57
C MET A 153 -0.92 -14.64 -2.68
N GLU A 154 -0.79 -15.19 -1.48
CA GLU A 154 -1.88 -15.25 -0.48
C GLU A 154 -2.42 -13.85 -0.11
N GLU A 155 -1.59 -12.81 -0.22
CA GLU A 155 -2.03 -11.43 -0.03
C GLU A 155 -2.73 -10.89 -1.28
N ALA A 156 -2.21 -11.21 -2.47
CA ALA A 156 -2.78 -10.79 -3.74
C ALA A 156 -4.21 -11.36 -3.94
N GLU A 157 -4.48 -12.57 -3.47
CA GLU A 157 -5.80 -13.22 -3.51
C GLU A 157 -6.89 -12.45 -2.74
N GLN A 158 -6.51 -11.57 -1.80
CA GLN A 158 -7.45 -10.77 -1.00
C GLN A 158 -7.96 -9.53 -1.74
N PHE A 159 -7.35 -9.17 -2.87
CA PHE A 159 -7.70 -7.97 -3.62
C PHE A 159 -8.59 -8.30 -4.82
N GLU A 160 -9.41 -7.33 -5.21
CA GLU A 160 -10.33 -7.48 -6.34
C GLU A 160 -9.59 -7.56 -7.67
N HIS A 161 -8.57 -6.70 -7.84
CA HIS A 161 -7.76 -6.63 -9.06
C HIS A 161 -6.31 -6.98 -8.78
N CYS A 162 -5.71 -7.75 -9.69
CA CYS A 162 -4.32 -8.14 -9.64
C CYS A 162 -3.61 -7.78 -10.95
N LEU A 163 -2.37 -7.30 -10.81
CA LEU A 163 -1.41 -7.10 -11.90
C LEU A 163 -0.19 -7.97 -11.61
N MET A 164 0.09 -8.93 -12.47
CA MET A 164 1.27 -9.80 -12.34
C MET A 164 2.40 -9.25 -13.20
N LEU A 165 3.53 -8.98 -12.56
CA LEU A 165 4.72 -8.41 -13.18
C LEU A 165 5.88 -9.38 -13.06
N ASP A 166 6.61 -9.60 -14.15
CA ASP A 166 7.85 -10.37 -14.18
C ASP A 166 8.88 -9.67 -15.06
N ASP A 167 10.10 -9.52 -14.56
CA ASP A 167 11.21 -8.83 -15.25
C ASP A 167 10.80 -7.49 -15.89
N GLY A 168 9.98 -6.71 -15.16
CA GLY A 168 9.48 -5.40 -15.61
C GLY A 168 8.39 -5.46 -16.70
N LYS A 169 7.87 -6.64 -17.02
CA LYS A 169 6.78 -6.83 -17.98
C LYS A 169 5.49 -7.20 -17.25
N LEU A 170 4.38 -6.68 -17.76
CA LEU A 170 3.05 -7.10 -17.33
C LEU A 170 2.73 -8.44 -18.00
N ILE A 171 2.63 -9.52 -17.22
CA ILE A 171 2.33 -10.86 -17.73
C ILE A 171 0.85 -11.21 -17.62
N ALA A 172 0.15 -10.70 -16.62
CA ALA A 172 -1.30 -10.84 -16.49
C ALA A 172 -1.92 -9.64 -15.76
N ALA A 173 -3.18 -9.33 -16.07
CA ALA A 173 -3.98 -8.31 -15.40
C ALA A 173 -5.44 -8.71 -15.43
N GLY A 174 -6.15 -8.55 -14.31
CA GLY A 174 -7.58 -8.86 -14.23
C GLY A 174 -8.10 -8.94 -12.81
N LEU A 175 -9.33 -9.41 -12.68
CA LEU A 175 -9.89 -9.76 -11.37
C LEU A 175 -9.14 -10.96 -10.79
N SER A 176 -8.74 -10.91 -9.53
CA SER A 176 -7.99 -12.00 -8.89
C SER A 176 -8.68 -13.35 -9.05
N ARG A 177 -10.00 -13.41 -8.83
CA ARG A 177 -10.83 -14.62 -9.02
C ARG A 177 -10.82 -15.17 -10.45
N GLU A 178 -10.65 -14.30 -11.46
CA GLU A 178 -10.60 -14.74 -12.88
C GLU A 178 -9.24 -15.33 -13.20
N LEU A 179 -8.17 -14.71 -12.68
CA LEU A 179 -6.81 -15.21 -12.82
C LEU A 179 -6.62 -16.57 -12.13
N GLU A 180 -7.26 -16.80 -10.99
CA GLU A 180 -7.28 -18.10 -10.30
C GLU A 180 -7.91 -19.20 -11.15
N THR A 181 -8.99 -18.90 -11.90
CA THR A 181 -9.71 -19.91 -12.70
C THR A 181 -8.94 -20.41 -13.93
N VAL A 182 -7.89 -19.72 -14.33
CA VAL A 182 -7.06 -20.11 -15.48
C VAL A 182 -6.19 -21.32 -15.13
N THR A 183 -5.96 -21.60 -13.84
CA THR A 183 -5.12 -22.71 -13.39
C THR A 183 -5.94 -23.91 -12.90
N PRO A 184 -5.44 -25.14 -13.04
CA PRO A 184 -6.13 -26.35 -12.59
C PRO A 184 -6.42 -26.40 -11.08
N ALA A 185 -5.58 -25.78 -10.26
CA ALA A 185 -5.73 -25.77 -8.81
C ALA A 185 -6.45 -24.53 -8.26
N GLY A 186 -6.77 -23.53 -9.11
CA GLY A 186 -7.49 -22.32 -8.71
C GLY A 186 -6.69 -21.43 -7.77
N LYS A 187 -5.38 -21.29 -7.98
CA LYS A 187 -4.50 -20.47 -7.15
C LYS A 187 -3.67 -19.50 -7.99
N LEU A 188 -3.46 -18.29 -7.47
CA LEU A 188 -2.67 -17.25 -8.14
C LEU A 188 -1.19 -17.60 -8.29
N ASP A 189 -0.59 -18.38 -7.37
CA ASP A 189 0.80 -18.81 -7.46
C ASP A 189 1.04 -19.77 -8.63
N GLU A 190 0.09 -20.66 -8.93
CA GLU A 190 0.14 -21.49 -10.12
C GLU A 190 -0.10 -20.67 -11.39
N ALA A 191 -1.06 -19.73 -11.36
CA ALA A 191 -1.30 -18.81 -12.47
C ALA A 191 -0.03 -18.02 -12.81
N PHE A 192 0.69 -17.52 -11.80
CA PHE A 192 1.95 -16.81 -12.00
C PHE A 192 3.00 -17.71 -12.67
N THR A 193 3.11 -18.98 -12.22
CA THR A 193 4.07 -19.93 -12.77
C THR A 193 3.74 -20.30 -14.22
N ASP A 194 2.47 -20.50 -14.54
CA ASP A 194 2.01 -20.84 -15.90
C ASP A 194 2.26 -19.66 -16.85
N PHE A 195 1.90 -18.44 -16.46
CA PHE A 195 2.15 -17.23 -17.25
C PHE A 195 3.65 -16.95 -17.44
N HIS A 196 4.48 -17.23 -16.42
CA HIS A 196 5.94 -17.10 -16.51
C HIS A 196 6.55 -18.16 -17.46
N GLY A 197 6.03 -19.40 -17.45
CA GLY A 197 6.48 -20.49 -18.33
C GLY A 197 6.12 -20.29 -19.81
N ASP A 198 5.00 -19.61 -20.09
CA ASP A 198 4.46 -19.43 -21.44
C ASP A 198 5.09 -18.23 -22.17
N THR A 199 5.81 -17.34 -21.49
CA THR A 199 6.58 -16.23 -22.13
C THR A 199 7.71 -16.74 -23.04
N GLY A 200 7.99 -18.06 -23.04
CA GLY A 200 8.89 -18.73 -23.99
C GLY A 200 8.25 -19.13 -25.33
N GLN A 201 6.91 -19.12 -25.46
CA GLN A 201 6.19 -19.44 -26.70
C GLN A 201 5.11 -18.38 -26.93
N GLY A 202 5.36 -17.48 -27.88
CA GLY A 202 4.54 -16.31 -28.19
C GLY A 202 3.06 -16.60 -28.33
N LEU A 203 2.25 -16.06 -27.42
CA LEU A 203 0.81 -15.94 -27.59
C LEU A 203 0.48 -14.65 -28.32
N GLY A 204 -0.02 -14.84 -29.55
CA GLY A 204 -0.58 -13.79 -30.39
C GLY A 204 -1.79 -13.13 -29.72
N ALA A 205 -1.79 -11.82 -29.78
CA ALA A 205 -2.81 -10.92 -29.30
C ALA A 205 -4.22 -11.27 -29.76
N SER A 206 -5.18 -11.24 -28.84
CA SER A 206 -6.51 -10.66 -29.10
C SER A 206 -7.30 -10.55 -27.80
N HIS A 207 -7.24 -9.40 -27.16
CA HIS A 207 -8.42 -8.83 -26.48
C HIS A 207 -8.14 -7.33 -26.26
N GLN A 208 -8.58 -6.54 -27.25
CA GLN A 208 -8.86 -5.13 -27.04
C GLN A 208 -10.15 -5.04 -26.21
N THR A 209 -10.04 -4.65 -24.97
CA THR A 209 -11.14 -4.04 -24.23
C THR A 209 -10.64 -2.75 -23.63
N GLY A 210 -11.25 -1.64 -24.08
CA GLY A 210 -10.88 -0.30 -23.66
C GLY A 210 -11.17 -0.02 -22.20
N TRP A 211 -10.31 0.75 -21.64
CA TRP A 211 -10.42 1.46 -20.36
C TRP A 211 -10.53 2.95 -20.62
#